data_452cb14d90a929ad609a4ae165882c05
#
_entry.id   452cb14d90a929ad609a4ae165882c05
#
_cell.length_a   1.000
_cell.length_b   1.000
_cell.length_c   1.000
_cell.angle_alpha   90.00
_cell.angle_beta   90.00
_cell.angle_gamma   90.00
#
_symmetry.space_group_name_H-M   'P 1'
#
loop_
_entity.id
_entity.type
_entity.pdbx_description
1 polymer ?
#
loop_
_entity_poly.entity_id
_entity_poly.type
_entity_poly.pdbx_seq_one_letter_code
_entity_poly.pdbx_strand_id
1 'polypeptide(L)'
;MHTREYRHQKTGTGRLTCLSLTNSRLFTGEDFTHDVALNEFLADPAYAPHLLFPGPSAVRLSDGEKPLLPPGKKLLVVLVDATWPWARKILRASSNLRALPCLALEPATGSRFGIKKQPHPACVSTIEAAYELLLALESCGLEDGGEDYRPLVALLEDMVEYQRKRKREDSPAPRPPSPTAPPANQ
;
A
#
# COMPACT_ATOMS: atom_id res chain seq x y z
N MET A 1 5.32 -7.43 0.54
CA MET A 1 5.67 -6.60 1.74
C MET A 1 7.15 -6.75 2.06
N HIS A 2 7.83 -5.66 2.40
CA HIS A 2 9.23 -5.70 2.82
C HIS A 2 9.38 -6.43 4.17
N THR A 3 10.37 -7.33 4.29
CA THR A 3 10.55 -8.23 5.45
C THR A 3 10.64 -7.49 6.79
N ARG A 4 11.35 -6.36 6.84
CA ARG A 4 11.48 -5.55 8.06
C ARG A 4 10.14 -4.97 8.50
N GLU A 5 9.32 -4.49 7.57
CA GLU A 5 8.00 -3.94 7.87
C GLU A 5 7.06 -5.03 8.39
N TYR A 6 7.09 -6.21 7.79
CA TYR A 6 6.32 -7.36 8.27
C TYR A 6 6.64 -7.73 9.72
N ARG A 7 7.91 -7.73 10.10
CA ARG A 7 8.35 -8.11 11.46
C ARG A 7 8.02 -7.05 12.51
N HIS A 8 8.10 -5.77 12.16
CA HIS A 8 8.02 -4.67 13.13
C HIS A 8 6.70 -3.90 13.10
N GLN A 9 5.89 -4.03 12.04
CA GLN A 9 4.64 -3.30 11.91
C GLN A 9 3.45 -4.26 11.90
N LYS A 10 2.94 -4.62 13.09
CA LYS A 10 1.75 -5.46 13.22
C LYS A 10 0.50 -4.83 12.59
N THR A 11 0.43 -3.50 12.57
CA THR A 11 -0.65 -2.69 11.99
C THR A 11 -0.24 -2.03 10.68
N GLY A 12 0.61 -2.69 9.87
CA GLY A 12 1.00 -2.20 8.55
C GLY A 12 -0.17 -2.24 7.57
N THR A 13 -0.30 -1.20 6.73
CA THR A 13 -1.44 -1.08 5.78
C THR A 13 -1.53 -2.24 4.81
N GLY A 14 -0.42 -2.78 4.30
CA GLY A 14 -0.44 -3.95 3.42
C GLY A 14 -0.95 -5.21 4.10
N ARG A 15 -0.63 -5.41 5.38
CA ARG A 15 -1.17 -6.54 6.15
C ARG A 15 -2.68 -6.39 6.37
N LEU A 16 -3.14 -5.19 6.71
CA LEU A 16 -4.56 -4.91 6.89
C LEU A 16 -5.32 -5.08 5.57
N THR A 17 -4.77 -4.60 4.45
CA THR A 17 -5.34 -4.81 3.12
C THR A 17 -5.52 -6.30 2.82
N CYS A 18 -4.48 -7.11 3.05
CA CYS A 18 -4.55 -8.55 2.81
C CYS A 18 -5.59 -9.24 3.70
N LEU A 19 -5.74 -8.83 4.96
CA LEU A 19 -6.74 -9.40 5.86
C LEU A 19 -8.18 -8.98 5.52
N SER A 20 -8.35 -7.87 4.81
CA SER A 20 -9.66 -7.34 4.45
C SER A 20 -10.18 -7.83 3.09
N LEU A 21 -9.32 -8.40 2.26
CA LEU A 21 -9.67 -8.87 0.92
C LEU A 21 -9.60 -10.40 0.85
N THR A 22 -10.72 -11.05 0.55
CA THR A 22 -10.83 -12.53 0.52
C THR A 22 -9.90 -13.18 -0.50
N ASN A 23 -9.72 -12.55 -1.66
CA ASN A 23 -8.91 -13.05 -2.78
C ASN A 23 -7.50 -12.44 -2.77
N SER A 24 -6.90 -12.22 -1.60
CA SER A 24 -5.59 -11.64 -1.48
C SER A 24 -4.58 -12.58 -0.80
N ARG A 25 -3.31 -12.41 -1.12
CA ARG A 25 -2.21 -13.13 -0.50
C ARG A 25 -1.04 -12.21 -0.21
N LEU A 26 -0.34 -12.46 0.88
CA LEU A 26 0.78 -11.66 1.34
C LEU A 26 2.08 -12.47 1.22
N PHE A 27 3.01 -11.95 0.44
CA PHE A 27 4.37 -12.46 0.31
C PHE A 27 5.34 -11.51 1.00
N THR A 28 6.38 -12.03 1.65
CA THR A 28 7.35 -11.21 2.39
C THR A 28 8.76 -11.48 1.89
N GLY A 29 9.45 -10.44 1.46
CA GLY A 29 10.79 -10.57 0.89
C GLY A 29 11.40 -9.24 0.51
N GLU A 30 12.60 -9.29 -0.06
CA GLU A 30 13.32 -8.15 -0.65
C GLU A 30 13.70 -8.43 -2.10
N ASP A 31 13.79 -9.70 -2.48
CA ASP A 31 13.95 -10.21 -3.84
C ASP A 31 12.98 -11.39 -4.01
N PHE A 32 12.10 -11.29 -4.98
CA PHE A 32 11.06 -12.29 -5.27
C PHE A 32 11.34 -13.11 -6.52
N THR A 33 12.51 -12.91 -7.16
CA THR A 33 12.86 -13.60 -8.44
C THR A 33 12.67 -15.11 -8.33
N HIS A 34 13.06 -15.70 -7.21
CA HIS A 34 13.01 -17.14 -6.98
C HIS A 34 11.98 -17.56 -5.93
N ASP A 35 11.03 -16.68 -5.58
CA ASP A 35 9.94 -17.05 -4.68
C ASP A 35 9.00 -18.03 -5.41
N VAL A 36 9.06 -19.29 -5.03
CA VAL A 36 8.33 -20.38 -5.70
C VAL A 36 6.84 -20.14 -5.64
N ALA A 37 6.30 -19.83 -4.45
CA ALA A 37 4.86 -19.66 -4.26
C ALA A 37 4.31 -18.44 -5.03
N LEU A 38 5.05 -17.33 -5.08
CA LEU A 38 4.66 -16.19 -5.90
C LEU A 38 4.74 -16.53 -7.39
N ASN A 39 5.80 -17.19 -7.83
CA ASN A 39 5.98 -17.54 -9.24
C ASN A 39 4.89 -18.51 -9.73
N GLU A 40 4.41 -19.43 -8.89
CA GLU A 40 3.25 -20.26 -9.18
C GLU A 40 2.00 -19.43 -9.45
N PHE A 41 1.73 -18.39 -8.65
CA PHE A 41 0.64 -17.46 -8.88
C PHE A 41 0.80 -16.65 -10.16
N LEU A 42 2.00 -16.15 -10.43
CA LEU A 42 2.27 -15.37 -11.63
C LEU A 42 2.17 -16.22 -12.92
N ALA A 43 2.44 -17.51 -12.83
CA ALA A 43 2.38 -18.45 -13.94
C ALA A 43 1.01 -19.13 -14.12
N ASP A 44 0.08 -18.96 -13.18
CA ASP A 44 -1.24 -19.59 -13.24
C ASP A 44 -2.00 -19.10 -14.50
N PRO A 45 -2.39 -20.02 -15.39
CA PRO A 45 -3.06 -19.66 -16.64
C PRO A 45 -4.42 -18.98 -16.46
N ALA A 46 -5.04 -19.11 -15.29
CA ALA A 46 -6.32 -18.45 -14.97
C ALA A 46 -6.18 -16.92 -14.82
N TYR A 47 -4.97 -16.42 -14.64
CA TYR A 47 -4.73 -15.01 -14.34
C TYR A 47 -3.92 -14.30 -15.43
N ALA A 48 -4.09 -12.97 -15.47
CA ALA A 48 -3.25 -12.03 -16.20
C ALA A 48 -2.58 -11.10 -15.16
N PRO A 49 -1.33 -11.39 -14.73
CA PRO A 49 -0.66 -10.63 -13.69
C PRO A 49 -0.22 -9.25 -14.17
N HIS A 50 -0.49 -8.24 -13.35
CA HIS A 50 -0.07 -6.84 -13.54
C HIS A 50 0.51 -6.30 -12.25
N LEU A 51 1.43 -5.36 -12.35
CA LEU A 51 2.03 -4.66 -11.24
C LEU A 51 1.38 -3.27 -11.07
N LEU A 52 0.83 -2.95 -9.92
CA LEU A 52 0.41 -1.58 -9.62
C LEU A 52 1.64 -0.73 -9.29
N PHE A 53 2.15 -0.05 -10.29
CA PHE A 53 3.33 0.82 -10.17
C PHE A 53 3.37 1.84 -11.31
N PRO A 54 3.61 3.14 -11.03
CA PRO A 54 3.68 4.15 -12.09
C PRO A 54 4.88 3.93 -13.02
N GLY A 55 4.65 4.13 -14.29
CA GLY A 55 5.69 3.99 -15.31
C GLY A 55 5.24 4.58 -16.65
N PRO A 56 6.15 4.82 -17.60
CA PRO A 56 5.82 5.46 -18.88
C PRO A 56 4.90 4.62 -19.77
N SER A 57 4.88 3.30 -19.60
CA SER A 57 4.02 2.37 -20.33
C SER A 57 2.93 1.75 -19.46
N ALA A 58 2.67 2.31 -18.26
CA ALA A 58 1.61 1.82 -17.41
C ALA A 58 0.23 2.21 -17.95
N VAL A 59 -0.71 1.28 -17.92
CA VAL A 59 -2.13 1.53 -18.22
C VAL A 59 -2.71 2.40 -17.12
N ARG A 60 -3.27 3.56 -17.48
CA ARG A 60 -3.80 4.56 -16.54
C ARG A 60 -5.27 4.30 -16.27
N LEU A 61 -5.56 3.57 -15.22
CA LEU A 61 -6.94 3.25 -14.83
C LEU A 61 -7.75 4.52 -14.49
N SER A 62 -7.12 5.53 -13.93
CA SER A 62 -7.77 6.83 -13.62
C SER A 62 -8.27 7.56 -14.86
N ASP A 63 -7.66 7.33 -16.02
CA ASP A 63 -8.05 7.92 -17.30
C ASP A 63 -9.10 7.07 -18.04
N GLY A 64 -9.59 6.01 -17.39
CA GLY A 64 -10.52 5.04 -17.97
C GLY A 64 -9.88 4.04 -18.93
N GLU A 65 -8.54 4.02 -19.01
CA GLU A 65 -7.84 2.99 -19.77
C GLU A 65 -8.01 1.62 -19.13
N LYS A 66 -8.07 0.58 -19.97
CA LYS A 66 -8.22 -0.81 -19.52
C LYS A 66 -7.00 -1.65 -19.91
N PRO A 67 -6.50 -2.50 -19.00
CA PRO A 67 -5.50 -3.48 -19.39
C PRO A 67 -6.10 -4.47 -20.37
N LEU A 68 -5.31 -4.86 -21.37
CA LEU A 68 -5.71 -5.89 -22.31
C LEU A 68 -5.59 -7.26 -21.63
N LEU A 69 -6.73 -7.86 -21.33
CA LEU A 69 -6.78 -9.18 -20.72
C LEU A 69 -7.02 -10.25 -21.81
N PRO A 70 -6.24 -11.34 -21.83
CA PRO A 70 -6.55 -12.48 -22.67
C PRO A 70 -7.94 -13.05 -22.33
N PRO A 71 -8.69 -13.57 -23.32
CA PRO A 71 -10.02 -14.14 -23.08
C PRO A 71 -10.02 -15.19 -21.95
N GLY A 72 -10.99 -15.10 -21.04
CA GLY A 72 -11.16 -16.02 -19.93
C GLY A 72 -10.20 -15.86 -18.75
N LYS A 73 -9.23 -14.94 -18.82
CA LYS A 73 -8.33 -14.67 -17.70
C LYS A 73 -8.87 -13.59 -16.78
N LYS A 74 -8.62 -13.78 -15.49
CA LYS A 74 -8.89 -12.77 -14.44
C LYS A 74 -7.67 -11.89 -14.24
N LEU A 75 -7.88 -10.63 -13.94
CA LEU A 75 -6.80 -9.72 -13.56
C LEU A 75 -6.22 -10.13 -12.20
N LEU A 76 -4.89 -10.27 -12.14
CA LEU A 76 -4.14 -10.44 -10.90
C LEU A 76 -3.29 -9.19 -10.69
N VAL A 77 -3.52 -8.44 -9.61
CA VAL A 77 -2.75 -7.23 -9.34
C VAL A 77 -1.77 -7.45 -8.19
N VAL A 78 -0.50 -7.16 -8.46
CA VAL A 78 0.58 -7.18 -7.47
C VAL A 78 0.77 -5.77 -6.92
N LEU A 79 0.64 -5.59 -5.59
CA LEU A 79 0.94 -4.35 -4.88
C LEU A 79 2.23 -4.50 -4.09
N VAL A 80 3.16 -3.54 -4.21
CA VAL A 80 4.41 -3.53 -3.44
C VAL A 80 4.22 -2.70 -2.18
N ASP A 81 4.02 -3.37 -1.04
CA ASP A 81 3.86 -2.72 0.26
C ASP A 81 5.22 -2.42 0.89
N ALA A 82 5.71 -1.22 0.65
CA ALA A 82 6.98 -0.68 1.15
C ALA A 82 7.01 0.84 0.96
N THR A 83 7.96 1.51 1.60
CA THR A 83 8.25 2.91 1.24
C THR A 83 8.77 3.02 -0.19
N TRP A 84 8.58 4.15 -0.87
CA TRP A 84 8.97 4.32 -2.27
C TRP A 84 10.44 3.95 -2.59
N PRO A 85 11.44 4.33 -1.77
CA PRO A 85 12.81 3.88 -2.00
C PRO A 85 12.96 2.36 -1.92
N TRP A 86 12.29 1.73 -0.97
CA TRP A 86 12.30 0.27 -0.81
C TRP A 86 11.52 -0.45 -1.90
N ALA A 87 10.37 0.08 -2.32
CA ALA A 87 9.60 -0.48 -3.44
C ALA A 87 10.46 -0.53 -4.71
N ARG A 88 11.16 0.56 -5.04
CA ARG A 88 12.11 0.58 -6.17
C ARG A 88 13.25 -0.42 -6.00
N LYS A 89 13.77 -0.61 -4.78
CA LYS A 89 14.82 -1.61 -4.50
C LYS A 89 14.30 -3.02 -4.72
N ILE A 90 13.13 -3.35 -4.20
CA ILE A 90 12.45 -4.64 -4.41
C ILE A 90 12.26 -4.91 -5.90
N LEU A 91 11.73 -3.95 -6.66
CA LEU A 91 11.51 -4.12 -8.09
C LEU A 91 12.81 -4.26 -8.89
N ARG A 92 13.88 -3.57 -8.49
CA ARG A 92 15.20 -3.78 -9.13
C ARG A 92 15.77 -5.16 -8.88
N ALA A 93 15.56 -5.71 -7.68
CA ALA A 93 16.01 -7.04 -7.31
C ALA A 93 15.15 -8.15 -7.97
N SER A 94 13.82 -7.94 -8.05
CA SER A 94 12.86 -8.95 -8.49
C SER A 94 12.61 -8.90 -9.99
N SER A 95 13.31 -9.72 -10.76
CA SER A 95 13.20 -9.73 -12.24
C SER A 95 11.80 -10.15 -12.72
N ASN A 96 11.15 -11.10 -12.02
CA ASN A 96 9.81 -11.56 -12.30
C ASN A 96 8.77 -10.43 -12.14
N LEU A 97 8.84 -9.64 -11.06
CA LEU A 97 7.92 -8.50 -10.85
C LEU A 97 8.15 -7.38 -11.86
N ARG A 98 9.42 -7.11 -12.19
CA ARG A 98 9.78 -6.07 -13.16
C ARG A 98 9.32 -6.38 -14.58
N ALA A 99 9.14 -7.64 -14.91
CA ALA A 99 8.67 -8.09 -16.23
C ALA A 99 7.14 -7.95 -16.41
N LEU A 100 6.40 -7.67 -15.34
CA LEU A 100 4.95 -7.54 -15.39
C LEU A 100 4.54 -6.23 -16.10
N PRO A 101 3.46 -6.24 -16.88
CA PRO A 101 2.83 -5.02 -17.35
C PRO A 101 2.35 -4.19 -16.14
N CYS A 102 2.44 -2.88 -16.25
CA CYS A 102 2.11 -1.98 -15.14
C CYS A 102 0.73 -1.36 -15.29
N LEU A 103 0.07 -1.17 -14.14
CA LEU A 103 -1.11 -0.34 -13.97
C LEU A 103 -0.70 0.91 -13.18
N ALA A 104 -1.28 2.06 -13.48
CA ALA A 104 -1.10 3.28 -12.75
C ALA A 104 -2.44 3.84 -12.28
N LEU A 105 -2.42 4.44 -11.09
CA LEU A 105 -3.52 5.20 -10.51
C LEU A 105 -3.05 6.61 -10.21
N GLU A 106 -3.89 7.58 -10.47
CA GLU A 106 -3.79 8.92 -9.92
C GLU A 106 -4.85 9.05 -8.82
N PRO A 107 -4.46 9.00 -7.53
CA PRO A 107 -5.42 9.06 -6.44
C PRO A 107 -6.23 10.36 -6.52
N ALA A 108 -7.56 10.25 -6.46
CA ALA A 108 -8.47 11.39 -6.55
C ALA A 108 -8.31 12.37 -5.36
N THR A 109 -7.83 11.87 -4.23
CA THR A 109 -7.59 12.65 -3.01
C THR A 109 -6.23 12.35 -2.45
N GLY A 110 -5.62 13.33 -1.73
CA GLY A 110 -4.38 13.09 -0.98
C GLY A 110 -4.58 12.04 0.12
N SER A 111 -3.47 11.42 0.56
CA SER A 111 -3.50 10.36 1.56
C SER A 111 -4.15 10.79 2.87
N ARG A 112 -5.07 9.98 3.38
CA ARG A 112 -5.68 10.09 4.72
C ARG A 112 -4.77 9.54 5.82
N PHE A 113 -3.65 8.92 5.43
CA PHE A 113 -2.67 8.34 6.35
C PHE A 113 -1.83 9.42 7.05
N GLY A 114 -2.47 10.27 7.85
CA GLY A 114 -1.87 11.45 8.52
C GLY A 114 -0.82 11.17 9.60
N ILE A 115 -0.34 9.93 9.76
CA ILE A 115 0.69 9.54 10.74
C ILE A 115 2.08 9.59 10.12
N LYS A 116 2.21 9.32 8.82
CA LYS A 116 3.48 9.38 8.10
C LYS A 116 3.46 10.55 7.12
N LYS A 117 4.51 11.35 7.13
CA LYS A 117 4.70 12.41 6.13
C LYS A 117 4.91 11.74 4.77
N GLN A 118 3.99 11.96 3.85
CA GLN A 118 4.10 11.45 2.50
C GLN A 118 5.09 12.29 1.70
N PRO A 119 5.95 11.68 0.86
CA PRO A 119 6.93 12.42 0.05
C PRO A 119 6.28 13.27 -1.05
N HIS A 120 5.07 12.91 -1.48
CA HIS A 120 4.27 13.64 -2.47
C HIS A 120 2.76 13.46 -2.16
N PRO A 121 1.89 14.43 -2.46
CA PRO A 121 0.44 14.31 -2.24
C PRO A 121 -0.21 13.10 -2.90
N ALA A 122 0.29 12.66 -4.05
CA ALA A 122 -0.18 11.47 -4.75
C ALA A 122 0.34 10.14 -4.13
N CYS A 123 1.18 10.19 -3.09
CA CYS A 123 1.62 8.99 -2.41
C CYS A 123 0.59 8.58 -1.37
N VAL A 124 -0.11 7.50 -1.63
CA VAL A 124 -1.11 6.90 -0.73
C VAL A 124 -0.54 5.66 -0.04
N SER A 125 -1.18 5.24 1.06
CA SER A 125 -0.85 3.97 1.71
C SER A 125 -1.34 2.78 0.90
N THR A 126 -0.85 1.58 1.18
CA THR A 126 -1.22 0.37 0.44
C THR A 126 -2.72 0.08 0.50
N ILE A 127 -3.37 0.34 1.64
CA ILE A 127 -4.83 0.14 1.77
C ILE A 127 -5.62 1.18 0.96
N GLU A 128 -5.15 2.43 0.89
CA GLU A 128 -5.73 3.46 0.03
C GLU A 128 -5.54 3.13 -1.45
N ALA A 129 -4.33 2.68 -1.83
CA ALA A 129 -4.06 2.24 -3.19
C ALA A 129 -4.95 1.05 -3.61
N ALA A 130 -5.20 0.11 -2.70
CA ALA A 130 -6.13 -1.00 -2.95
C ALA A 130 -7.57 -0.52 -3.11
N TYR A 131 -8.03 0.41 -2.26
CA TYR A 131 -9.35 1.01 -2.37
C TYR A 131 -9.57 1.74 -3.70
N GLU A 132 -8.65 2.63 -4.07
CA GLU A 132 -8.70 3.37 -5.34
C GLU A 132 -8.62 2.42 -6.56
N LEU A 133 -7.81 1.36 -6.44
CA LEU A 133 -7.73 0.33 -7.48
C LEU A 133 -9.07 -0.37 -7.70
N LEU A 134 -9.74 -0.81 -6.63
CA LEU A 134 -11.03 -1.49 -6.72
C LEU A 134 -12.10 -0.60 -7.35
N LEU A 135 -12.17 0.68 -6.95
CA LEU A 135 -13.07 1.66 -7.57
C LEU A 135 -12.76 1.88 -9.06
N ALA A 136 -11.49 1.96 -9.43
CA ALA A 136 -11.10 2.13 -10.82
C ALA A 136 -11.41 0.88 -11.66
N LEU A 137 -11.22 -0.31 -11.11
CA LEU A 137 -11.57 -1.57 -11.78
C LEU A 137 -13.08 -1.72 -11.98
N GLU A 138 -13.88 -1.34 -10.98
CA GLU A 138 -15.35 -1.30 -11.09
C GLU A 138 -15.78 -0.30 -12.18
N SER A 139 -15.24 0.92 -12.16
CA SER A 139 -15.55 1.94 -13.19
C SER A 139 -15.17 1.50 -14.61
N CYS A 140 -14.12 0.70 -14.73
CA CYS A 140 -13.69 0.06 -15.97
C CYS A 140 -14.48 -1.19 -16.34
N GLY A 141 -15.39 -1.69 -15.48
CA GLY A 141 -16.14 -2.95 -15.71
C GLY A 141 -15.23 -4.20 -15.71
N LEU A 142 -14.13 -4.15 -14.95
CA LEU A 142 -13.22 -5.27 -14.73
C LEU A 142 -13.47 -5.95 -13.38
N GLU A 143 -14.27 -5.34 -12.53
CA GLU A 143 -14.80 -5.86 -11.29
C GLU A 143 -16.31 -5.73 -11.30
N ASP A 144 -17.03 -6.71 -10.75
CA ASP A 144 -18.48 -6.66 -10.64
C ASP A 144 -18.85 -5.61 -9.57
N GLY A 145 -19.47 -4.51 -10.00
CA GLY A 145 -19.96 -3.47 -9.10
C GLY A 145 -21.02 -4.02 -8.14
N GLY A 146 -20.96 -3.61 -6.89
CA GLY A 146 -21.93 -3.98 -5.86
C GLY A 146 -21.30 -4.29 -4.50
N GLU A 147 -20.00 -4.43 -4.43
CA GLU A 147 -19.29 -4.50 -3.16
C GLU A 147 -19.03 -3.09 -2.59
N ASP A 148 -19.22 -2.95 -1.31
CA ASP A 148 -18.88 -1.71 -0.60
C ASP A 148 -17.43 -1.75 -0.13
N TYR A 149 -16.54 -1.01 -0.78
CA TYR A 149 -15.11 -0.95 -0.43
C TYR A 149 -14.80 0.08 0.68
N ARG A 150 -15.81 0.86 1.14
CA ARG A 150 -15.62 1.85 2.22
C ARG A 150 -15.05 1.26 3.52
N PRO A 151 -15.32 0.00 3.90
CA PRO A 151 -14.68 -0.61 5.06
C PRO A 151 -13.15 -0.58 5.06
N LEU A 152 -12.50 -0.59 3.88
CA LEU A 152 -11.03 -0.46 3.78
C LEU A 152 -10.55 0.90 4.30
N VAL A 153 -11.26 1.97 3.93
CA VAL A 153 -10.92 3.34 4.35
C VAL A 153 -11.26 3.54 5.83
N ALA A 154 -12.41 3.03 6.29
CA ALA A 154 -12.79 3.08 7.70
C ALA A 154 -11.75 2.37 8.58
N LEU A 155 -11.28 1.19 8.18
CA LEU A 155 -10.22 0.47 8.90
C LEU A 155 -8.91 1.26 8.96
N LEU A 156 -8.56 2.00 7.91
CA LEU A 156 -7.41 2.89 7.92
C LEU A 156 -7.60 4.02 8.94
N GLU A 157 -8.77 4.65 8.96
CA GLU A 157 -9.08 5.75 9.88
C GLU A 157 -9.03 5.28 11.34
N ASP A 158 -9.62 4.13 11.65
CA ASP A 158 -9.55 3.49 12.97
C ASP A 158 -8.11 3.18 13.40
N MET A 159 -7.31 2.65 12.48
CA MET A 159 -5.90 2.37 12.73
C MET A 159 -5.10 3.65 12.99
N VAL A 160 -5.36 4.71 12.24
CA VAL A 160 -4.74 6.03 12.43
C VAL A 160 -5.10 6.59 13.80
N GLU A 161 -6.36 6.51 14.20
CA GLU A 161 -6.83 6.98 15.53
C GLU A 161 -6.18 6.17 16.66
N TYR A 162 -6.18 4.85 16.55
CA TYR A 162 -5.51 3.97 17.50
C TYR A 162 -4.02 4.33 17.68
N GLN A 163 -3.28 4.53 16.59
CA GLN A 163 -1.87 4.89 16.67
C GLN A 163 -1.65 6.28 17.28
N ARG A 164 -2.52 7.25 16.98
CA ARG A 164 -2.48 8.59 17.59
C ARG A 164 -2.74 8.54 19.10
N LYS A 165 -3.71 7.73 19.53
CA LYS A 165 -4.03 7.52 20.96
C LYS A 165 -2.83 6.93 21.70
N ARG A 166 -2.25 5.84 21.16
CA ARG A 166 -1.06 5.20 21.72
C ARG A 166 0.11 6.17 21.85
N LYS A 167 0.38 6.96 20.81
CA LYS A 167 1.47 7.95 20.85
C LYS A 167 1.26 9.04 21.90
N ARG A 168 0.03 9.42 22.20
CA ARG A 168 -0.29 10.37 23.28
C ARG A 168 -0.06 9.74 24.66
N GLU A 169 -0.47 8.49 24.84
CA GLU A 169 -0.29 7.73 26.09
C GLU A 169 1.19 7.48 26.39
N ASP A 170 2.01 7.18 25.37
CA ASP A 170 3.44 6.93 25.49
C ASP A 170 4.29 8.22 25.52
N SER A 171 3.70 9.41 25.37
CA SER A 171 4.43 10.67 25.46
C SER A 171 4.76 10.99 26.93
N PRO A 172 6.05 11.21 27.31
CA PRO A 172 6.40 11.57 28.67
C PRO A 172 5.74 12.90 29.07
N ALA A 173 5.30 12.98 30.32
CA ALA A 173 4.75 14.22 30.87
C ALA A 173 5.70 15.40 30.62
N PRO A 174 5.19 16.61 30.37
CA PRO A 174 6.02 17.77 30.17
C PRO A 174 6.98 17.95 31.36
N ARG A 175 8.27 18.10 31.07
CA ARG A 175 9.28 18.30 32.10
C ARG A 175 8.92 19.58 32.89
N PRO A 176 8.87 19.54 34.23
CA PRO A 176 8.62 20.76 35.03
C PRO A 176 9.64 21.82 34.67
N PRO A 177 9.28 23.11 34.71
CA PRO A 177 10.20 24.20 34.44
C PRO A 177 11.39 24.12 35.39
N SER A 178 12.59 24.29 34.87
CA SER A 178 13.81 24.33 35.66
C SER A 178 13.66 25.42 36.71
N PRO A 179 14.05 25.18 37.99
CA PRO A 179 14.01 26.21 39.01
C PRO A 179 14.86 27.41 38.54
N THR A 180 14.24 28.57 38.52
CA THR A 180 14.92 29.85 38.25
C THR A 180 16.06 30.03 39.25
N ALA A 181 17.25 30.25 38.74
CA ALA A 181 18.41 30.55 39.55
C ALA A 181 18.09 31.76 40.46
N PRO A 182 18.47 31.73 41.75
CA PRO A 182 18.29 32.88 42.63
C PRO A 182 19.05 34.09 42.10
N PRO A 183 18.54 35.32 42.32
CA PRO A 183 19.22 36.54 41.90
C PRO A 183 20.59 36.64 42.58
N ALA A 184 21.62 36.96 41.81
CA ALA A 184 22.95 37.24 42.32
C ALA A 184 22.87 38.44 43.25
N ASN A 185 23.23 38.26 44.55
CA ASN A 185 23.42 39.35 45.51
C ASN A 185 24.56 40.25 45.01
N GLN A 186 24.24 41.53 44.88
CA GLN A 186 25.22 42.63 44.80
C GLN A 186 25.72 42.97 46.17
#